data_be72507194eef692b28d31e083ae1c73
#
_entry.id   be72507194eef692b28d31e083ae1c73
#
_cell.length_a   1.000
_cell.length_b   1.000
_cell.length_c   1.000
_cell.angle_alpha   90.00
_cell.angle_beta   90.00
_cell.angle_gamma   90.00
#
_symmetry.space_group_name_H-M   'P 1'
#
loop_
_entity.id
_entity.type
_entity.pdbx_description
1 polymer ?
#
loop_
_entity_poly.entity_id
_entity_poly.type
_entity_poly.pdbx_seq_one_letter_code
_entity_poly.pdbx_strand_id
1 'polypeptide(L)'
;MLEVREDSVLILCGGIGYEVNMAHSSALEIEAGKEISLYIAESFSQFDGPVLYGFLSKEDKALWLLFKTSIPNTGAKKALEFLNKALRSVADFHRAITSRDPKILTGIFGFTAKTAEKLIASLKDKMDAVSVQGESKIKVLDEAPYLSGVLEALTALGYSAAETRRAMEKLHAEGINPNGKVEDIIKEALRVLKK
;
A
#
# COMPACT_ATOMS: atom_id res chain seq x y z
N MET A 1 -10.20 -15.50 -12.76
CA MET A 1 -10.74 -15.03 -11.45
C MET A 1 -12.26 -15.14 -11.49
N LEU A 2 -12.91 -15.59 -10.40
CA LEU A 2 -14.35 -15.86 -10.35
C LEU A 2 -15.13 -14.81 -9.55
N GLU A 3 -14.61 -14.37 -8.42
CA GLU A 3 -15.33 -13.48 -7.49
C GLU A 3 -14.33 -12.62 -6.70
N VAL A 4 -14.69 -11.37 -6.43
CA VAL A 4 -13.98 -10.46 -5.52
C VAL A 4 -14.87 -10.23 -4.31
N ARG A 5 -14.33 -10.44 -3.12
CA ARG A 5 -14.96 -10.15 -1.83
C ARG A 5 -14.20 -9.02 -1.13
N GLU A 6 -14.66 -8.63 0.03
CA GLU A 6 -14.07 -7.52 0.78
C GLU A 6 -12.59 -7.74 1.15
N ASP A 7 -12.23 -8.96 1.54
CA ASP A 7 -10.90 -9.34 2.04
C ASP A 7 -10.38 -10.65 1.42
N SER A 8 -11.02 -11.15 0.37
CA SER A 8 -10.61 -12.34 -0.37
C SER A 8 -11.02 -12.29 -1.84
N VAL A 9 -10.37 -13.11 -2.64
CA VAL A 9 -10.72 -13.34 -4.04
C VAL A 9 -10.81 -14.83 -4.32
N LEU A 10 -11.75 -15.23 -5.18
CA LEU A 10 -11.85 -16.58 -5.70
C LEU A 10 -11.18 -16.63 -7.08
N ILE A 11 -10.08 -17.38 -7.19
CA ILE A 11 -9.28 -17.48 -8.41
C ILE A 11 -9.45 -18.88 -9.01
N LEU A 12 -9.75 -18.94 -10.30
CA LEU A 12 -9.74 -20.19 -11.06
C LEU A 12 -8.34 -20.42 -11.66
N CYS A 13 -7.72 -21.52 -11.31
CA CYS A 13 -6.43 -21.92 -11.87
C CYS A 13 -6.47 -23.41 -12.23
N GLY A 14 -6.28 -23.73 -13.51
CA GLY A 14 -6.31 -25.12 -13.99
C GLY A 14 -7.61 -25.87 -13.70
N GLY A 15 -8.76 -25.17 -13.66
CA GLY A 15 -10.06 -25.77 -13.35
C GLY A 15 -10.38 -25.89 -11.87
N ILE A 16 -9.48 -25.47 -10.98
CA ILE A 16 -9.66 -25.48 -9.51
C ILE A 16 -9.86 -24.05 -9.03
N GLY A 17 -10.89 -23.83 -8.19
CA GLY A 17 -11.12 -22.55 -7.52
C GLY A 17 -10.32 -22.47 -6.21
N TYR A 18 -9.55 -21.40 -6.05
CA TYR A 18 -8.79 -21.11 -4.83
C TYR A 18 -9.33 -19.85 -4.18
N GLU A 19 -9.70 -19.94 -2.91
CA GLU A 19 -9.99 -18.76 -2.09
C GLU A 19 -8.67 -18.19 -1.52
N VAL A 20 -8.40 -16.93 -1.82
CA VAL A 20 -7.14 -16.26 -1.46
C VAL A 20 -7.45 -15.02 -0.66
N ASN A 21 -7.00 -14.95 0.59
CA ASN A 21 -7.14 -13.75 1.42
C ASN A 21 -6.20 -12.64 0.94
N MET A 22 -6.69 -11.42 0.88
CA MET A 22 -5.95 -10.25 0.41
C MET A 22 -6.20 -9.03 1.28
N ALA A 23 -5.32 -8.05 1.22
CA ALA A 23 -5.62 -6.74 1.76
C ALA A 23 -6.81 -6.13 1.02
N HIS A 24 -7.75 -5.53 1.75
CA HIS A 24 -8.96 -4.93 1.18
C HIS A 24 -8.64 -3.94 0.05
N SER A 25 -7.66 -3.04 0.26
CA SER A 25 -7.20 -2.10 -0.78
C SER A 25 -6.71 -2.78 -2.04
N SER A 26 -5.99 -3.90 -1.92
CA SER A 26 -5.51 -4.68 -3.06
C SER A 26 -6.65 -5.45 -3.75
N ALA A 27 -7.63 -5.95 -3.01
CA ALA A 27 -8.79 -6.62 -3.59
C ALA A 27 -9.64 -5.66 -4.43
N LEU A 28 -9.75 -4.39 -4.05
CA LEU A 28 -10.47 -3.35 -4.81
C LEU A 28 -9.79 -2.99 -6.15
N GLU A 29 -8.50 -3.29 -6.32
CA GLU A 29 -7.79 -3.06 -7.59
C GLU A 29 -8.06 -4.16 -8.62
N ILE A 30 -8.70 -5.25 -8.21
CA ILE A 30 -8.93 -6.44 -9.03
C ILE A 30 -10.29 -6.35 -9.70
N GLU A 31 -10.32 -6.52 -11.02
CA GLU A 31 -11.56 -6.58 -11.79
C GLU A 31 -12.04 -8.02 -11.97
N ALA A 32 -13.32 -8.28 -11.62
CA ALA A 32 -13.92 -9.58 -11.82
C ALA A 32 -13.90 -9.99 -13.31
N GLY A 33 -13.64 -11.26 -13.59
CA GLY A 33 -13.58 -11.80 -14.95
C GLY A 33 -12.25 -11.59 -15.69
N LYS A 34 -11.31 -10.77 -15.17
CA LYS A 34 -9.99 -10.60 -15.79
C LYS A 34 -8.98 -11.65 -15.30
N GLU A 35 -7.98 -11.91 -16.14
CA GLU A 35 -6.82 -12.71 -15.77
C GLU A 35 -5.92 -11.91 -14.83
N ILE A 36 -5.44 -12.56 -13.79
CA ILE A 36 -4.57 -11.96 -12.79
C ILE A 36 -3.49 -12.93 -12.33
N SER A 37 -2.31 -12.41 -11.99
CA SER A 37 -1.24 -13.14 -11.33
C SER A 37 -1.03 -12.60 -9.92
N LEU A 38 -0.99 -13.48 -8.93
CA LEU A 38 -0.75 -13.13 -7.54
C LEU A 38 0.50 -13.83 -6.99
N TYR A 39 1.19 -13.14 -6.10
CA TYR A 39 2.24 -13.73 -5.27
C TYR A 39 1.59 -14.38 -4.06
N ILE A 40 1.60 -15.71 -3.99
CA ILE A 40 0.92 -16.46 -2.93
C ILE A 40 1.88 -16.77 -1.78
N ALA A 41 1.40 -16.59 -0.55
CA ALA A 41 1.96 -17.16 0.66
C ALA A 41 0.94 -18.09 1.30
N GLU A 42 1.41 -19.20 1.86
CA GLU A 42 0.61 -20.16 2.60
C GLU A 42 0.86 -19.99 4.09
N SER A 43 -0.19 -20.09 4.89
CA SER A 43 -0.10 -20.18 6.34
C SER A 43 -0.94 -21.34 6.81
N PHE A 44 -0.36 -22.20 7.63
CA PHE A 44 -1.05 -23.38 8.19
C PHE A 44 -1.70 -23.01 9.52
N SER A 45 -2.99 -23.26 9.64
CA SER A 45 -3.73 -23.20 10.90
C SER A 45 -4.04 -24.62 11.34
N GLN A 46 -3.92 -24.88 12.63
CA GLN A 46 -4.29 -26.21 13.18
C GLN A 46 -5.80 -26.48 13.08
N PHE A 47 -6.60 -25.42 12.96
CA PHE A 47 -8.07 -25.52 12.94
C PHE A 47 -8.63 -25.44 11.51
N ASP A 48 -8.05 -24.58 10.65
CA ASP A 48 -8.59 -24.26 9.33
C ASP A 48 -7.81 -24.92 8.18
N GLY A 49 -6.68 -25.61 8.50
CA GLY A 49 -5.79 -26.16 7.48
C GLY A 49 -4.98 -25.08 6.75
N PRO A 50 -4.63 -25.31 5.46
CA PRO A 50 -3.86 -24.36 4.66
C PRO A 50 -4.72 -23.16 4.27
N VAL A 51 -4.24 -21.94 4.57
CA VAL A 51 -4.87 -20.68 4.21
C VAL A 51 -3.95 -19.90 3.27
N LEU A 52 -4.48 -19.49 2.11
CA LEU A 52 -3.73 -18.77 1.12
C LEU A 52 -3.87 -17.26 1.32
N TYR A 53 -2.76 -16.56 1.16
CA TYR A 53 -2.65 -15.10 1.18
C TYR A 53 -2.06 -14.62 -0.14
N GLY A 54 -2.73 -13.69 -0.80
CA GLY A 54 -2.34 -13.17 -2.11
C GLY A 54 -1.89 -11.71 -2.04
N PHE A 55 -0.92 -11.39 -2.89
CA PHE A 55 -0.35 -10.06 -2.99
C PHE A 55 -0.19 -9.67 -4.45
N LEU A 56 -0.43 -8.41 -4.78
CA LEU A 56 -0.28 -7.89 -6.15
C LEU A 56 1.20 -7.71 -6.52
N SER A 57 2.05 -7.47 -5.53
CA SER A 57 3.49 -7.29 -5.73
C SER A 57 4.34 -8.18 -4.80
N LYS A 58 5.62 -8.36 -5.15
CA LYS A 58 6.60 -9.04 -4.30
C LYS A 58 6.89 -8.22 -3.05
N GLU A 59 6.84 -6.92 -3.17
CA GLU A 59 7.07 -5.93 -2.13
C GLU A 59 5.99 -6.03 -1.05
N ASP A 60 4.70 -6.12 -1.43
CA ASP A 60 3.59 -6.32 -0.50
C ASP A 60 3.72 -7.64 0.26
N LYS A 61 4.09 -8.71 -0.47
CA LYS A 61 4.37 -10.00 0.16
C LYS A 61 5.53 -9.93 1.15
N ALA A 62 6.60 -9.22 0.80
CA ALA A 62 7.76 -9.03 1.67
C ALA A 62 7.39 -8.22 2.93
N LEU A 63 6.61 -7.15 2.78
CA LEU A 63 6.13 -6.34 3.89
C LEU A 63 5.19 -7.13 4.82
N TRP A 64 4.28 -7.91 4.26
CA TRP A 64 3.45 -8.83 5.05
C TRP A 64 4.28 -9.85 5.83
N LEU A 65 5.27 -10.46 5.18
CA LEU A 65 6.16 -11.41 5.82
C LEU A 65 6.97 -10.75 6.95
N LEU A 66 7.42 -9.53 6.73
CA LEU A 66 8.11 -8.72 7.74
C LEU A 66 7.22 -8.50 8.97
N PHE A 67 5.95 -8.13 8.78
CA PHE A 67 5.00 -8.00 9.89
C PHE A 67 4.81 -9.32 10.64
N LYS A 68 4.60 -10.42 9.90
CA LYS A 68 4.38 -11.75 10.48
C LYS A 68 5.57 -12.24 11.29
N THR A 69 6.81 -12.01 10.82
CA THR A 69 8.02 -12.56 11.43
C THR A 69 8.67 -11.66 12.48
N SER A 70 8.48 -10.33 12.34
CA SER A 70 9.18 -9.38 13.21
C SER A 70 8.34 -8.91 14.40
N ILE A 71 7.01 -8.95 14.30
CA ILE A 71 6.15 -8.43 15.34
C ILE A 71 5.67 -9.58 16.24
N PRO A 72 6.00 -9.59 17.53
CA PRO A 72 5.59 -10.65 18.44
C PRO A 72 4.06 -10.84 18.48
N ASN A 73 3.62 -12.10 18.50
CA ASN A 73 2.21 -12.49 18.53
C ASN A 73 1.39 -11.97 17.34
N THR A 74 2.02 -11.87 16.16
CA THR A 74 1.35 -11.48 14.92
C THR A 74 1.27 -12.68 13.99
N GLY A 75 0.07 -13.27 13.89
CA GLY A 75 -0.24 -14.31 12.92
C GLY A 75 -0.48 -13.74 11.52
N ALA A 76 -0.69 -14.63 10.55
CA ALA A 76 -0.88 -14.29 9.14
C ALA A 76 -2.03 -13.30 8.90
N LYS A 77 -3.20 -13.52 9.52
CA LYS A 77 -4.38 -12.65 9.41
C LYS A 77 -4.08 -11.23 9.93
N LYS A 78 -3.47 -11.14 11.11
CA LYS A 78 -3.12 -9.85 11.71
C LYS A 78 -2.03 -9.11 10.92
N ALA A 79 -1.09 -9.83 10.33
CA ALA A 79 -0.10 -9.26 9.43
C ALA A 79 -0.78 -8.69 8.16
N LEU A 80 -1.84 -9.34 7.65
CA LEU A 80 -2.63 -8.82 6.53
C LEU A 80 -3.41 -7.54 6.90
N GLU A 81 -3.96 -7.47 8.11
CA GLU A 81 -4.60 -6.24 8.62
C GLU A 81 -3.59 -5.08 8.72
N PHE A 82 -2.36 -5.36 9.16
CA PHE A 82 -1.29 -4.36 9.20
C PHE A 82 -0.87 -3.91 7.81
N LEU A 83 -0.73 -4.86 6.88
CA LEU A 83 -0.46 -4.55 5.48
C LEU A 83 -1.55 -3.66 4.88
N ASN A 84 -2.82 -4.01 5.06
CA ASN A 84 -3.93 -3.22 4.56
C ASN A 84 -3.91 -1.77 5.06
N LYS A 85 -3.50 -1.55 6.30
CA LYS A 85 -3.30 -0.20 6.84
C LYS A 85 -2.09 0.49 6.20
N ALA A 86 -0.94 -0.19 6.10
CA ALA A 86 0.29 0.36 5.54
C ALA A 86 0.16 0.73 4.07
N LEU A 87 -0.61 -0.04 3.27
CA LEU A 87 -0.86 0.21 1.85
C LEU A 87 -1.64 1.50 1.57
N ARG A 88 -2.24 2.14 2.59
CA ARG A 88 -2.83 3.48 2.42
C ARG A 88 -1.81 4.51 1.99
N SER A 89 -0.59 4.43 2.50
CA SER A 89 0.57 5.21 2.09
C SER A 89 1.86 4.53 2.58
N VAL A 90 2.48 3.71 1.74
CA VAL A 90 3.70 2.97 2.10
C VAL A 90 4.83 3.95 2.47
N ALA A 91 4.95 5.07 1.76
CA ALA A 91 5.95 6.09 2.03
C ALA A 91 5.78 6.73 3.42
N ASP A 92 4.55 7.11 3.80
CA ASP A 92 4.29 7.67 5.13
C ASP A 92 4.46 6.63 6.22
N PHE A 93 4.10 5.37 5.93
CA PHE A 93 4.34 4.27 6.87
C PHE A 93 5.83 4.06 7.11
N HIS A 94 6.63 4.01 6.03
CA HIS A 94 8.09 3.91 6.12
C HIS A 94 8.68 5.09 6.92
N ARG A 95 8.28 6.33 6.58
CA ARG A 95 8.72 7.53 7.29
C ARG A 95 8.37 7.47 8.78
N ALA A 96 7.15 7.07 9.14
CA ALA A 96 6.71 6.95 10.52
C ALA A 96 7.56 5.96 11.33
N ILE A 97 7.94 4.83 10.73
CA ILE A 97 8.80 3.84 11.36
C ILE A 97 10.24 4.36 11.53
N THR A 98 10.83 4.93 10.48
CA THR A 98 12.22 5.41 10.48
C THR A 98 12.41 6.64 11.36
N SER A 99 11.48 7.60 11.33
CA SER A 99 11.47 8.78 12.21
C SER A 99 11.05 8.48 13.64
N ARG A 100 10.61 7.25 13.92
CA ARG A 100 10.08 6.83 15.24
C ARG A 100 8.91 7.69 15.72
N ASP A 101 8.01 8.05 14.82
CA ASP A 101 6.85 8.88 15.16
C ASP A 101 5.58 8.04 15.30
N PRO A 102 5.18 7.68 16.56
CA PRO A 102 3.97 6.91 16.78
C PRO A 102 2.69 7.71 16.47
N LYS A 103 2.75 9.04 16.43
CA LYS A 103 1.58 9.89 16.16
C LYS A 103 1.12 9.74 14.71
N ILE A 104 2.06 9.60 13.76
CA ILE A 104 1.74 9.32 12.36
C ILE A 104 1.04 7.95 12.26
N LEU A 105 1.56 6.92 12.92
CA LEU A 105 0.97 5.58 12.90
C LEU A 105 -0.43 5.54 13.53
N THR A 106 -0.67 6.29 14.58
CA THR A 106 -1.99 6.36 15.22
C THR A 106 -2.97 7.22 14.43
N GLY A 107 -2.56 8.41 14.00
CA GLY A 107 -3.42 9.38 13.33
C GLY A 107 -3.79 8.99 11.90
N ILE A 108 -2.80 8.60 11.08
CA ILE A 108 -3.01 8.30 9.67
C ILE A 108 -3.46 6.85 9.47
N PHE A 109 -2.81 5.91 10.14
CA PHE A 109 -3.03 4.48 9.91
C PHE A 109 -4.02 3.83 10.90
N GLY A 110 -4.45 4.56 11.93
CA GLY A 110 -5.41 4.07 12.93
C GLY A 110 -4.89 2.88 13.74
N PHE A 111 -3.57 2.84 14.03
CA PHE A 111 -3.02 1.91 15.00
C PHE A 111 -3.26 2.41 16.43
N THR A 112 -3.37 1.49 17.39
CA THR A 112 -3.33 1.90 18.81
C THR A 112 -1.91 2.34 19.17
N ALA A 113 -1.76 3.20 20.18
CA ALA A 113 -0.45 3.66 20.65
C ALA A 113 0.50 2.49 20.95
N LYS A 114 0.01 1.48 21.67
CA LYS A 114 0.77 0.26 21.98
C LYS A 114 1.22 -0.52 20.74
N THR A 115 0.38 -0.56 19.69
CA THR A 115 0.73 -1.23 18.43
C THR A 115 1.74 -0.39 17.65
N ALA A 116 1.60 0.94 17.61
CA ALA A 116 2.53 1.85 16.96
C ALA A 116 3.94 1.74 17.56
N GLU A 117 4.07 1.76 18.88
CA GLU A 117 5.35 1.55 19.57
C GLU A 117 5.97 0.18 19.25
N LYS A 118 5.16 -0.88 19.24
CA LYS A 118 5.61 -2.22 18.85
C LYS A 118 6.12 -2.27 17.41
N LEU A 119 5.39 -1.66 16.46
CA LEU A 119 5.77 -1.58 15.05
C LEU A 119 7.12 -0.87 14.91
N ILE A 120 7.28 0.31 15.53
CA ILE A 120 8.53 1.06 15.49
C ILE A 120 9.69 0.21 16.07
N ALA A 121 9.51 -0.35 17.27
CA ALA A 121 10.56 -1.15 17.92
C ALA A 121 10.98 -2.39 17.10
N SER A 122 10.03 -3.02 16.39
CA SER A 122 10.26 -4.27 15.67
C SER A 122 10.76 -4.08 14.23
N LEU A 123 10.47 -2.92 13.62
CA LEU A 123 10.65 -2.73 12.17
C LEU A 123 11.72 -1.70 11.80
N LYS A 124 12.09 -0.77 12.70
CA LYS A 124 12.98 0.36 12.38
C LYS A 124 14.28 -0.05 11.66
N ASP A 125 14.93 -1.12 12.11
CA ASP A 125 16.21 -1.59 11.57
C ASP A 125 16.03 -2.58 10.38
N LYS A 126 14.79 -2.91 10.03
CA LYS A 126 14.43 -3.89 9.00
C LYS A 126 13.70 -3.28 7.80
N MET A 127 13.14 -2.08 7.98
CA MET A 127 12.41 -1.40 6.90
C MET A 127 13.32 -1.02 5.75
N ASP A 128 14.56 -0.63 6.01
CA ASP A 128 15.53 -0.27 4.98
C ASP A 128 15.86 -1.44 4.05
N ALA A 129 15.81 -2.67 4.54
CA ALA A 129 16.00 -3.87 3.73
C ALA A 129 14.83 -4.18 2.79
N VAL A 130 13.62 -3.73 3.14
CA VAL A 130 12.41 -3.92 2.32
C VAL A 130 12.26 -2.80 1.29
N SER A 131 12.65 -1.58 1.64
CA SER A 131 12.56 -0.40 0.76
C SER A 131 13.54 -0.45 -0.41
N VAL A 132 14.65 -1.14 -0.30
CA VAL A 132 15.68 -1.24 -1.36
C VAL A 132 15.15 -1.92 -2.65
N GLN A 133 14.10 -2.74 -2.59
CA GLN A 133 13.52 -3.36 -3.79
C GLN A 133 12.30 -2.61 -4.36
N GLY A 134 11.64 -1.74 -3.59
CA GLY A 134 10.46 -0.96 -4.00
C GLY A 134 10.73 0.50 -4.35
N GLU A 135 11.87 1.02 -4.00
CA GLU A 135 12.22 2.45 -4.14
C GLU A 135 12.29 2.98 -5.58
N SER A 136 12.40 2.13 -6.59
CA SER A 136 12.58 2.62 -7.97
C SER A 136 11.33 3.31 -8.56
N LYS A 137 10.14 3.10 -8.00
CA LYS A 137 8.92 3.83 -8.41
C LYS A 137 8.54 4.96 -7.46
N ILE A 138 8.91 4.87 -6.19
CA ILE A 138 8.54 5.85 -5.15
C ILE A 138 9.58 6.97 -5.05
N LYS A 139 10.87 6.69 -5.27
CA LYS A 139 11.93 7.73 -5.23
C LYS A 139 11.72 8.87 -6.21
N VAL A 140 11.09 8.62 -7.36
CA VAL A 140 10.84 9.68 -8.35
C VAL A 140 9.75 10.66 -7.89
N LEU A 141 8.85 10.23 -6.99
CA LEU A 141 7.75 11.06 -6.50
C LEU A 141 8.08 11.77 -5.16
N ASP A 142 8.88 11.14 -4.27
CA ASP A 142 9.23 11.75 -2.96
C ASP A 142 10.41 12.75 -3.03
N GLU A 143 11.23 12.71 -4.08
CA GLU A 143 12.33 13.66 -4.27
C GLU A 143 11.90 15.02 -4.89
N ALA A 144 10.62 15.18 -5.23
CA ALA A 144 10.12 16.42 -5.79
C ALA A 144 9.50 17.32 -4.69
N PRO A 145 10.18 18.39 -4.26
CA PRO A 145 9.69 19.30 -3.20
C PRO A 145 8.32 19.93 -3.47
N TYR A 146 7.89 19.93 -4.74
CA TYR A 146 6.59 20.47 -5.16
C TYR A 146 5.42 19.53 -4.92
N LEU A 147 5.68 18.22 -4.72
CA LEU A 147 4.60 17.23 -4.61
C LEU A 147 3.81 17.36 -3.31
N SER A 148 4.47 17.68 -2.20
CA SER A 148 3.80 17.95 -0.93
C SER A 148 2.85 19.13 -1.03
N GLY A 149 3.27 20.21 -1.67
CA GLY A 149 2.42 21.39 -1.89
C GLY A 149 1.23 21.13 -2.83
N VAL A 150 1.42 20.31 -3.87
CA VAL A 150 0.32 19.90 -4.75
C VAL A 150 -0.67 18.98 -4.02
N LEU A 151 -0.17 18.03 -3.21
CA LEU A 151 -1.01 17.14 -2.42
C LEU A 151 -1.85 17.90 -1.40
N GLU A 152 -1.26 18.84 -0.67
CA GLU A 152 -1.96 19.71 0.29
C GLU A 152 -3.03 20.55 -0.40
N ALA A 153 -2.69 21.19 -1.52
CA ALA A 153 -3.63 22.04 -2.25
C ALA A 153 -4.83 21.25 -2.82
N LEU A 154 -4.60 20.06 -3.41
CA LEU A 154 -5.68 19.24 -3.96
C LEU A 154 -6.52 18.59 -2.86
N THR A 155 -5.92 18.24 -1.72
CA THR A 155 -6.65 17.75 -0.54
C THR A 155 -7.53 18.85 0.05
N ALA A 156 -7.05 20.09 0.11
CA ALA A 156 -7.85 21.25 0.53
C ALA A 156 -9.03 21.53 -0.41
N LEU A 157 -8.92 21.16 -1.69
CA LEU A 157 -9.98 21.23 -2.69
C LEU A 157 -10.92 20.02 -2.68
N GLY A 158 -10.75 19.07 -1.73
CA GLY A 158 -11.64 17.94 -1.52
C GLY A 158 -11.26 16.65 -2.28
N TYR A 159 -10.14 16.62 -2.98
CA TYR A 159 -9.67 15.40 -3.66
C TYR A 159 -8.95 14.48 -2.67
N SER A 160 -9.17 13.18 -2.81
CA SER A 160 -8.43 12.19 -2.02
C SER A 160 -6.96 12.09 -2.42
N ALA A 161 -6.12 11.66 -1.51
CA ALA A 161 -4.69 11.43 -1.78
C ALA A 161 -4.46 10.41 -2.93
N ALA A 162 -5.36 9.42 -3.07
CA ALA A 162 -5.30 8.44 -4.15
C ALA A 162 -5.61 9.06 -5.51
N GLU A 163 -6.63 9.91 -5.60
CA GLU A 163 -6.97 10.64 -6.84
C GLU A 163 -5.85 11.59 -7.25
N THR A 164 -5.31 12.34 -6.29
CA THR A 164 -4.17 13.23 -6.52
C THR A 164 -2.96 12.46 -7.06
N ARG A 165 -2.64 11.32 -6.46
CA ARG A 165 -1.51 10.49 -6.89
C ARG A 165 -1.69 9.95 -8.32
N ARG A 166 -2.87 9.44 -8.66
CA ARG A 166 -3.19 9.00 -10.04
C ARG A 166 -3.08 10.13 -11.06
N ALA A 167 -3.54 11.32 -10.69
CA ALA A 167 -3.39 12.49 -11.56
C ALA A 167 -1.93 12.84 -11.78
N MET A 168 -1.11 12.79 -10.73
CA MET A 168 0.33 13.09 -10.82
C MET A 168 1.10 12.03 -11.63
N GLU A 169 0.77 10.74 -11.48
CA GLU A 169 1.34 9.66 -12.29
C GLU A 169 1.06 9.86 -13.78
N LYS A 170 -0.18 10.26 -14.12
CA LYS A 170 -0.58 10.54 -15.49
C LYS A 170 0.14 11.75 -16.06
N LEU A 171 0.27 12.84 -15.31
CA LEU A 171 1.00 14.03 -15.69
C LEU A 171 2.50 13.75 -15.89
N HIS A 172 3.07 12.89 -15.06
CA HIS A 172 4.47 12.46 -15.22
C HIS A 172 4.66 11.65 -16.50
N ALA A 173 3.72 10.76 -16.82
CA ALA A 173 3.74 9.98 -18.07
C ALA A 173 3.55 10.88 -19.31
N GLU A 174 2.84 12.00 -19.19
CA GLU A 174 2.65 13.02 -20.25
C GLU A 174 3.83 14.01 -20.37
N GLY A 175 4.90 13.82 -19.56
CA GLY A 175 6.15 14.59 -19.68
C GLY A 175 6.10 16.00 -19.07
N ILE A 176 5.24 16.26 -18.10
CA ILE A 176 5.23 17.54 -17.38
C ILE A 176 6.55 17.75 -16.65
N ASN A 177 7.09 18.97 -16.82
CA ASN A 177 8.35 19.37 -16.19
C ASN A 177 8.20 19.39 -14.67
N PRO A 178 8.90 18.52 -13.92
CA PRO A 178 8.84 18.45 -12.46
C PRO A 178 9.38 19.71 -11.76
N ASN A 179 10.11 20.57 -12.46
CA ASN A 179 10.63 21.84 -11.94
C ASN A 179 9.74 23.05 -12.28
N GLY A 180 8.52 22.82 -12.75
CA GLY A 180 7.52 23.85 -13.00
C GLY A 180 7.02 24.50 -11.70
N LYS A 181 6.33 25.66 -11.84
CA LYS A 181 5.68 26.27 -10.68
C LYS A 181 4.56 25.37 -10.16
N VAL A 182 4.47 25.22 -8.85
CA VAL A 182 3.47 24.38 -8.15
C VAL A 182 2.04 24.72 -8.63
N GLU A 183 1.76 25.99 -8.86
CA GLU A 183 0.47 26.48 -9.37
C GLU A 183 0.08 25.92 -10.74
N ASP A 184 1.05 25.77 -11.64
CA ASP A 184 0.81 25.24 -12.99
C ASP A 184 0.59 23.73 -12.94
N ILE A 185 1.31 23.03 -12.08
CA ILE A 185 1.13 21.59 -11.83
C ILE A 185 -0.25 21.31 -11.21
N ILE A 186 -0.71 22.15 -10.27
CA ILE A 186 -2.05 22.05 -9.69
C ILE A 186 -3.13 22.24 -10.78
N LYS A 187 -2.99 23.20 -11.67
CA LYS A 187 -3.95 23.43 -12.78
C LYS A 187 -4.05 22.22 -13.70
N GLU A 188 -2.93 21.64 -14.08
CA GLU A 188 -2.92 20.44 -14.94
C GLU A 188 -3.47 19.21 -14.21
N ALA A 189 -3.14 19.03 -12.92
CA ALA A 189 -3.72 17.97 -12.11
C ALA A 189 -5.25 18.09 -12.02
N LEU A 190 -5.78 19.29 -11.83
CA LEU A 190 -7.23 19.53 -11.84
C LEU A 190 -7.88 19.25 -13.20
N ARG A 191 -7.17 19.44 -14.31
CA ARG A 191 -7.65 19.06 -15.65
C ARG A 191 -7.79 17.54 -15.80
N VAL A 192 -6.85 16.80 -15.26
CA VAL A 192 -6.88 15.33 -15.28
C VAL A 192 -7.98 14.77 -14.36
N LEU A 193 -8.20 15.41 -13.22
CA LEU A 193 -9.20 15.00 -12.22
C LEU A 193 -10.65 15.34 -12.60
N LYS A 194 -10.87 16.34 -13.47
CA LYS A 194 -12.20 16.76 -13.95
C LYS A 194 -12.74 15.92 -15.13
N LYS A 195 -11.99 14.96 -15.62
CA LYS A 195 -12.42 14.01 -16.66
C LYS A 195 -12.72 12.65 -16.03
#